data_8c5c6eb397fcaf1bae2ee9f1943bc07b
#
_entry.id   8c5c6eb397fcaf1bae2ee9f1943bc07b
#
_cell.length_a   1.000
_cell.length_b   1.000
_cell.length_c   1.000
_cell.angle_alpha   90.00
_cell.angle_beta   90.00
_cell.angle_gamma   90.00
#
_symmetry.space_group_name_H-M   'P 1'
#
loop_
_entity.id
_entity.type
_entity.pdbx_description
1 polymer ?
#
loop_
_entity_poly.entity_id
_entity_poly.type
_entity_poly.pdbx_seq_one_letter_code
_entity_poly.pdbx_strand_id
1 'polypeptide(L)'
;MLTIDEGGQLRGFEYASEPEFSKWLMHLVATETSTTSAGRSNQQSVASTLVQLSLRGEGPQTFKALQEACGASYPTVAAAVKEFTEQGFIEHQSDRRIVLKYLTHEAWLKIARAHGANRKVLRFVDPTGQARTPAAMAKRLFKLQAQGVAQNVAVGGVLGAMHYFPGLDITASPRLDLSNYGQGTDFVQKLDAALELTSDPRAKAVVVVHVTQEPPRFIEHDQGETWASELECIADLIEMGLTREVVDMVSDLNHRKMHAKEGRTP
;
A
#
# COMPACT_ATOMS: atom_id res chain seq x y z
N MET A 1 19.09 23.28 -12.83
CA MET A 1 18.18 22.46 -12.01
C MET A 1 17.60 23.39 -10.94
N LEU A 2 16.29 23.51 -10.89
CA LEU A 2 15.59 24.37 -9.92
C LEU A 2 15.47 23.59 -8.61
N THR A 3 15.88 24.17 -7.49
CA THR A 3 15.76 23.56 -6.16
C THR A 3 15.13 24.54 -5.17
N ILE A 4 14.37 24.03 -4.22
CA ILE A 4 13.84 24.81 -3.08
C ILE A 4 14.66 24.38 -1.86
N ASP A 5 15.24 25.35 -1.13
CA ASP A 5 15.98 25.05 0.10
C ASP A 5 15.04 24.87 1.31
N GLU A 6 15.61 24.45 2.44
CA GLU A 6 14.84 24.22 3.69
C GLU A 6 14.14 25.48 4.24
N GLY A 7 14.56 26.67 3.82
CA GLY A 7 13.93 27.94 4.14
C GLY A 7 12.83 28.35 3.14
N GLY A 8 12.52 27.53 2.11
CA GLY A 8 11.53 27.81 1.09
C GLY A 8 12.03 28.77 -0.01
N GLN A 9 13.35 29.01 -0.14
CA GLN A 9 13.90 29.85 -1.19
C GLN A 9 14.27 29.05 -2.43
N LEU A 10 13.91 29.60 -3.61
CA LEU A 10 14.27 29.03 -4.91
C LEU A 10 15.73 29.31 -5.24
N ARG A 11 16.46 28.27 -5.66
CA ARG A 11 17.85 28.36 -6.13
C ARG A 11 18.01 27.76 -7.53
N GLY A 12 18.97 28.28 -8.28
CA GLY A 12 19.34 27.74 -9.58
C GLY A 12 18.58 28.35 -10.76
N PHE A 13 17.93 29.49 -10.57
CA PHE A 13 17.25 30.26 -11.62
C PHE A 13 17.60 31.72 -11.53
N GLU A 14 17.84 32.38 -12.68
CA GLU A 14 18.35 33.76 -12.77
C GLU A 14 17.40 34.79 -12.12
N TYR A 15 16.08 34.51 -12.12
CA TYR A 15 15.03 35.32 -11.51
C TYR A 15 14.54 34.85 -10.14
N ALA A 16 15.26 33.89 -9.52
CA ALA A 16 14.88 33.36 -8.19
C ALA A 16 14.93 34.43 -7.08
N SER A 17 15.64 35.54 -7.32
CA SER A 17 15.76 36.71 -6.42
C SER A 17 14.61 37.72 -6.55
N GLU A 18 13.70 37.56 -7.53
CA GLU A 18 12.55 38.48 -7.67
C GLU A 18 11.41 38.01 -6.72
N PRO A 19 11.04 38.77 -5.68
CA PRO A 19 10.09 38.36 -4.65
C PRO A 19 8.69 37.98 -5.20
N GLU A 20 8.23 38.74 -6.21
CA GLU A 20 6.91 38.52 -6.84
C GLU A 20 6.88 37.24 -7.66
N PHE A 21 7.93 36.95 -8.42
CA PHE A 21 8.04 35.71 -9.20
C PHE A 21 8.18 34.49 -8.29
N SER A 22 9.01 34.55 -7.25
CA SER A 22 9.14 33.49 -6.25
C SER A 22 7.82 33.20 -5.56
N LYS A 23 7.07 34.24 -5.18
CA LYS A 23 5.76 34.14 -4.53
C LYS A 23 4.71 33.53 -5.47
N TRP A 24 4.69 33.95 -6.73
CA TRP A 24 3.80 33.40 -7.75
C TRP A 24 4.11 31.93 -8.02
N LEU A 25 5.40 31.57 -8.18
CA LEU A 25 5.81 30.19 -8.43
C LEU A 25 5.53 29.29 -7.24
N MET A 26 5.79 29.74 -6.02
CA MET A 26 5.43 29.02 -4.79
C MET A 26 3.92 28.82 -4.66
N HIS A 27 3.12 29.83 -5.03
CA HIS A 27 1.67 29.70 -5.05
C HIS A 27 1.20 28.70 -6.11
N LEU A 28 1.81 28.70 -7.30
CA LEU A 28 1.51 27.77 -8.39
C LEU A 28 1.86 26.33 -7.98
N VAL A 29 3.06 26.11 -7.41
CA VAL A 29 3.51 24.79 -6.92
C VAL A 29 2.62 24.31 -5.78
N ALA A 30 2.27 25.18 -4.83
CA ALA A 30 1.36 24.85 -3.72
C ALA A 30 -0.05 24.51 -4.22
N THR A 31 -0.55 25.23 -5.22
CA THR A 31 -1.89 24.99 -5.79
C THR A 31 -1.93 23.71 -6.63
N GLU A 32 -0.89 23.45 -7.45
CA GLU A 32 -0.80 22.23 -8.24
C GLU A 32 -0.55 20.99 -7.37
N THR A 33 0.31 21.08 -6.35
CA THR A 33 0.56 19.95 -5.44
C THR A 33 -0.65 19.66 -4.56
N SER A 34 -1.40 20.66 -4.11
CA SER A 34 -2.58 20.44 -3.24
C SER A 34 -3.76 19.88 -4.01
N THR A 35 -4.07 20.39 -5.21
CA THR A 35 -5.22 19.93 -6.00
C THR A 35 -4.97 18.62 -6.74
N THR A 36 -3.76 18.42 -7.27
CA THR A 36 -3.41 17.17 -7.96
C THR A 36 -3.14 16.02 -7.01
N SER A 37 -2.57 16.25 -5.82
CA SER A 37 -2.26 15.15 -4.90
C SER A 37 -3.50 14.56 -4.26
N ALA A 38 -4.45 15.36 -3.79
CA ALA A 38 -5.69 14.86 -3.18
C ALA A 38 -6.59 14.13 -4.19
N GLY A 39 -6.73 14.66 -5.40
CA GLY A 39 -7.51 14.01 -6.46
C GLY A 39 -6.89 12.69 -6.94
N ARG A 40 -5.58 12.64 -7.11
CA ARG A 40 -4.84 11.42 -7.47
C ARG A 40 -4.87 10.39 -6.34
N SER A 41 -4.70 10.79 -5.09
CA SER A 41 -4.80 9.90 -3.93
C SER A 41 -6.17 9.19 -3.88
N ASN A 42 -7.26 9.92 -4.11
CA ASN A 42 -8.60 9.34 -4.10
C ASN A 42 -8.86 8.39 -5.28
N GLN A 43 -8.34 8.69 -6.48
CA GLN A 43 -8.44 7.76 -7.63
C GLN A 43 -7.60 6.50 -7.40
N GLN A 44 -6.43 6.63 -6.80
CA GLN A 44 -5.58 5.50 -6.44
C GLN A 44 -6.23 4.61 -5.38
N SER A 45 -6.94 5.18 -4.41
CA SER A 45 -7.70 4.41 -3.43
C SER A 45 -8.82 3.60 -4.10
N VAL A 46 -9.53 4.17 -5.09
CA VAL A 46 -10.52 3.41 -5.88
C VAL A 46 -9.87 2.26 -6.64
N ALA A 47 -8.69 2.51 -7.24
CA ALA A 47 -7.92 1.49 -7.96
C ALA A 47 -7.49 0.34 -7.04
N SER A 48 -6.91 0.68 -5.90
CA SER A 48 -6.49 -0.28 -4.87
C SER A 48 -7.68 -1.12 -4.37
N THR A 49 -8.80 -0.46 -4.07
CA THR A 49 -10.04 -1.12 -3.63
C THR A 49 -10.56 -2.10 -4.67
N LEU A 50 -10.62 -1.70 -5.94
CA LEU A 50 -11.10 -2.57 -7.02
C LEU A 50 -10.21 -3.81 -7.20
N VAL A 51 -8.89 -3.64 -7.11
CA VAL A 51 -7.93 -4.75 -7.15
C VAL A 51 -8.17 -5.70 -5.99
N GLN A 52 -8.26 -5.19 -4.77
CA GLN A 52 -8.44 -5.99 -3.55
C GLN A 52 -9.78 -6.75 -3.55
N LEU A 53 -10.88 -6.11 -3.97
CA LEU A 53 -12.17 -6.79 -4.16
C LEU A 53 -12.07 -7.93 -5.18
N SER A 54 -11.36 -7.68 -6.28
CA SER A 54 -11.15 -8.70 -7.31
C SER A 54 -10.30 -9.88 -6.82
N LEU A 55 -9.28 -9.65 -6.01
CA LEU A 55 -8.45 -10.70 -5.41
C LEU A 55 -9.25 -11.60 -4.47
N ARG A 56 -10.19 -11.02 -3.73
CA ARG A 56 -11.12 -11.76 -2.85
C ARG A 56 -12.23 -12.50 -3.59
N GLY A 57 -12.27 -12.41 -4.92
CA GLY A 57 -13.34 -13.00 -5.69
C GLY A 57 -14.70 -12.33 -5.46
N GLU A 58 -14.71 -11.15 -4.84
CA GLU A 58 -15.90 -10.33 -4.72
C GLU A 58 -16.31 -9.83 -6.11
N GLY A 59 -17.15 -10.56 -6.78
CA GLY A 59 -17.66 -10.49 -8.15
C GLY A 59 -17.82 -9.11 -8.78
N PRO A 60 -18.62 -8.97 -9.83
CA PRO A 60 -18.78 -7.68 -10.52
C PRO A 60 -19.30 -6.59 -9.58
N GLN A 61 -18.64 -5.42 -9.59
CA GLN A 61 -18.92 -4.31 -8.69
C GLN A 61 -19.80 -3.24 -9.34
N THR A 62 -20.73 -2.68 -8.59
CA THR A 62 -21.47 -1.47 -8.99
C THR A 62 -20.66 -0.23 -8.56
N PHE A 63 -20.92 0.92 -9.19
CA PHE A 63 -20.36 2.20 -8.76
C PHE A 63 -20.68 2.52 -7.29
N LYS A 64 -21.90 2.21 -6.86
CA LYS A 64 -22.34 2.40 -5.47
C LYS A 64 -21.53 1.53 -4.51
N ALA A 65 -21.35 0.25 -4.82
CA ALA A 65 -20.54 -0.64 -4.00
C ALA A 65 -19.09 -0.17 -3.88
N LEU A 66 -18.49 0.34 -4.97
CA LEU A 66 -17.16 0.93 -4.93
C LEU A 66 -17.10 2.20 -4.08
N GLN A 67 -18.11 3.09 -4.17
CA GLN A 67 -18.17 4.26 -3.31
C GLN A 67 -18.20 3.87 -1.82
N GLU A 68 -19.05 2.92 -1.47
CA GLU A 68 -19.18 2.40 -0.09
C GLU A 68 -17.86 1.71 0.37
N ALA A 69 -17.19 1.02 -0.54
CA ALA A 69 -15.95 0.30 -0.23
C ALA A 69 -14.76 1.23 0.00
N CYS A 70 -14.60 2.28 -0.81
CA CYS A 70 -13.45 3.18 -0.74
C CYS A 70 -13.73 4.53 -0.05
N GLY A 71 -14.99 4.82 0.30
CA GLY A 71 -15.41 6.10 0.89
C GLY A 71 -15.28 7.30 -0.08
N ALA A 72 -15.08 7.05 -1.38
CA ALA A 72 -14.88 8.11 -2.36
C ALA A 72 -16.21 8.63 -2.91
N SER A 73 -16.20 9.87 -3.43
CA SER A 73 -17.36 10.45 -4.08
C SER A 73 -17.65 9.81 -5.44
N TYR A 74 -18.91 9.88 -5.92
CA TYR A 74 -19.27 9.34 -7.24
C TYR A 74 -18.38 9.89 -8.38
N PRO A 75 -18.11 11.21 -8.49
CA PRO A 75 -17.22 11.72 -9.53
C PRO A 75 -15.81 11.11 -9.49
N THR A 76 -15.28 10.88 -8.29
CA THR A 76 -13.96 10.24 -8.11
C THR A 76 -13.96 8.80 -8.59
N VAL A 77 -14.98 8.02 -8.22
CA VAL A 77 -15.14 6.63 -8.67
C VAL A 77 -15.31 6.60 -10.19
N ALA A 78 -16.16 7.49 -10.75
CA ALA A 78 -16.39 7.55 -12.19
C ALA A 78 -15.11 7.89 -12.98
N ALA A 79 -14.30 8.83 -12.48
CA ALA A 79 -13.03 9.18 -13.09
C ALA A 79 -12.02 8.02 -13.07
N ALA A 80 -11.88 7.33 -11.95
CA ALA A 80 -10.99 6.16 -11.83
C ALA A 80 -11.46 5.01 -12.72
N VAL A 81 -12.75 4.70 -12.74
CA VAL A 81 -13.33 3.66 -13.60
C VAL A 81 -13.12 4.00 -15.08
N LYS A 82 -13.32 5.27 -15.48
CA LYS A 82 -13.07 5.73 -16.84
C LYS A 82 -11.60 5.51 -17.23
N GLU A 83 -10.66 5.93 -16.41
CA GLU A 83 -9.22 5.74 -16.65
C GLU A 83 -8.89 4.25 -16.83
N PHE A 84 -9.37 3.38 -15.96
CA PHE A 84 -9.15 1.95 -16.05
C PHE A 84 -9.83 1.30 -17.27
N THR A 85 -10.98 1.84 -17.70
CA THR A 85 -11.65 1.40 -18.92
C THR A 85 -10.82 1.77 -20.16
N GLU A 86 -10.30 3.00 -20.20
CA GLU A 86 -9.42 3.48 -21.29
C GLU A 86 -8.10 2.69 -21.36
N GLN A 87 -7.58 2.24 -20.21
CA GLN A 87 -6.41 1.36 -20.13
C GLN A 87 -6.75 -0.12 -20.43
N GLY A 88 -8.01 -0.47 -20.66
CA GLY A 88 -8.46 -1.82 -20.97
C GLY A 88 -8.51 -2.78 -19.77
N PHE A 89 -8.35 -2.29 -18.55
CA PHE A 89 -8.35 -3.11 -17.32
C PHE A 89 -9.74 -3.43 -16.78
N ILE A 90 -10.77 -2.72 -17.23
CA ILE A 90 -12.15 -2.92 -16.82
C ILE A 90 -13.00 -3.41 -18.00
N GLU A 91 -13.94 -4.28 -17.68
CA GLU A 91 -15.03 -4.70 -18.54
C GLU A 91 -16.35 -4.26 -17.93
N HIS A 92 -17.20 -3.63 -18.75
CA HIS A 92 -18.57 -3.28 -18.37
C HIS A 92 -19.50 -4.43 -18.73
N GLN A 93 -20.29 -4.89 -17.76
CA GLN A 93 -21.34 -5.88 -17.98
C GLN A 93 -22.67 -5.21 -18.40
N SER A 94 -23.56 -6.01 -18.98
CA SER A 94 -24.89 -5.54 -19.44
C SER A 94 -25.75 -4.93 -18.34
N ASP A 95 -25.54 -5.34 -17.09
CA ASP A 95 -26.24 -4.85 -15.89
C ASP A 95 -25.54 -3.64 -15.22
N ARG A 96 -24.66 -2.95 -15.95
CA ARG A 96 -23.90 -1.78 -15.49
C ARG A 96 -22.87 -2.08 -14.38
N ARG A 97 -22.60 -3.35 -14.08
CA ARG A 97 -21.53 -3.73 -13.19
C ARG A 97 -20.19 -3.72 -13.95
N ILE A 98 -19.12 -3.58 -13.20
CA ILE A 98 -17.76 -3.56 -13.73
C ILE A 98 -16.98 -4.75 -13.18
N VAL A 99 -16.11 -5.30 -14.00
CA VAL A 99 -15.21 -6.40 -13.65
C VAL A 99 -13.78 -5.99 -13.96
N LEU A 100 -12.88 -6.19 -13.01
CA LEU A 100 -11.45 -6.06 -13.27
C LEU A 100 -10.97 -7.25 -14.09
N LYS A 101 -10.41 -6.96 -15.29
CA LYS A 101 -9.77 -7.96 -16.16
C LYS A 101 -8.41 -8.39 -15.59
N TYR A 102 -7.69 -9.12 -16.42
CA TYR A 102 -6.27 -9.41 -16.21
C TYR A 102 -5.46 -8.12 -16.18
N LEU A 103 -4.60 -7.98 -15.17
CA LEU A 103 -3.65 -6.89 -15.08
C LEU A 103 -2.26 -7.36 -15.55
N THR A 104 -1.63 -6.57 -16.40
CA THR A 104 -0.23 -6.79 -16.77
C THR A 104 0.68 -6.58 -15.56
N HIS A 105 1.90 -7.12 -15.58
CA HIS A 105 2.89 -6.87 -14.52
C HIS A 105 3.14 -5.38 -14.31
N GLU A 106 3.22 -4.61 -15.39
CA GLU A 106 3.43 -3.17 -15.32
C GLU A 106 2.26 -2.46 -14.61
N ALA A 107 1.02 -2.84 -14.91
CA ALA A 107 -0.16 -2.31 -14.24
C ALA A 107 -0.17 -2.64 -12.74
N TRP A 108 0.18 -3.88 -12.38
CA TRP A 108 0.35 -4.28 -10.98
C TRP A 108 1.38 -3.42 -10.27
N LEU A 109 2.58 -3.26 -10.85
CA LEU A 109 3.65 -2.44 -10.28
C LEU A 109 3.21 -0.97 -10.12
N LYS A 110 2.50 -0.42 -11.11
CA LYS A 110 1.99 0.96 -11.05
C LYS A 110 1.00 1.13 -9.90
N ILE A 111 0.03 0.23 -9.77
CA ILE A 111 -1.00 0.28 -8.72
C ILE A 111 -0.38 0.09 -7.34
N ALA A 112 0.49 -0.90 -7.16
CA ALA A 112 1.13 -1.18 -5.89
C ALA A 112 2.09 -0.05 -5.43
N ARG A 113 2.86 0.53 -6.35
CA ARG A 113 3.69 1.72 -6.06
C ARG A 113 2.84 2.91 -5.62
N ALA A 114 1.74 3.16 -6.33
CA ALA A 114 0.83 4.25 -5.99
C ALA A 114 0.17 4.01 -4.62
N HIS A 115 -0.23 2.77 -4.32
CA HIS A 115 -0.75 2.37 -3.02
C HIS A 115 0.30 2.59 -1.92
N GLY A 116 1.52 2.12 -2.12
CA GLY A 116 2.64 2.30 -1.18
C GLY A 116 2.96 3.77 -0.89
N ALA A 117 2.96 4.62 -1.93
CA ALA A 117 3.26 6.05 -1.80
C ALA A 117 2.23 6.84 -0.97
N ASN A 118 1.01 6.32 -0.80
CA ASN A 118 -0.04 6.96 0.00
C ASN A 118 0.03 6.61 1.50
N ARG A 119 0.96 5.74 1.90
CA ARG A 119 1.13 5.31 3.30
C ARG A 119 2.25 6.12 3.98
N LYS A 120 2.02 6.51 5.22
CA LYS A 120 3.10 7.08 6.05
C LYS A 120 3.97 5.94 6.57
N VAL A 121 5.28 6.02 6.33
CA VAL A 121 6.25 5.00 6.73
C VAL A 121 6.96 5.43 8.02
N LEU A 122 6.92 4.58 9.04
CA LEU A 122 7.63 4.76 10.30
C LEU A 122 8.64 3.62 10.43
N ARG A 123 9.91 3.96 10.69
CA ARG A 123 11.04 3.01 10.74
C ARG A 123 11.52 2.87 12.16
N PHE A 124 11.69 1.65 12.61
CA PHE A 124 12.20 1.34 13.95
C PHE A 124 13.49 0.54 13.84
N VAL A 125 14.48 0.96 14.57
CA VAL A 125 15.79 0.31 14.68
C VAL A 125 15.96 -0.31 16.05
N ASP A 126 16.83 -1.29 16.17
CA ASP A 126 17.32 -1.77 17.46
C ASP A 126 18.78 -1.31 17.64
N PRO A 127 19.04 -0.33 18.52
CA PRO A 127 20.39 0.15 18.78
C PRO A 127 21.26 -0.87 19.49
N THR A 128 20.67 -1.89 20.12
CA THR A 128 21.43 -2.95 20.81
C THR A 128 21.96 -4.02 19.88
N GLY A 129 21.41 -4.12 18.64
CA GLY A 129 21.73 -5.15 17.67
C GLY A 129 21.24 -6.56 18.06
N GLN A 130 20.35 -6.68 19.04
CA GLN A 130 19.83 -7.95 19.56
C GLN A 130 18.34 -8.13 19.27
N ALA A 131 17.81 -7.44 18.27
CA ALA A 131 16.41 -7.52 17.88
C ALA A 131 15.97 -8.96 17.65
N ARG A 132 14.72 -9.24 18.03
CA ARG A 132 14.07 -10.50 17.69
C ARG A 132 13.96 -10.65 16.17
N THR A 133 13.94 -11.90 15.72
CA THR A 133 13.69 -12.15 14.29
C THR A 133 12.30 -11.65 13.88
N PRO A 134 12.10 -11.25 12.61
CA PRO A 134 10.79 -10.81 12.12
C PRO A 134 9.66 -11.80 12.43
N ALA A 135 9.92 -13.11 12.24
CA ALA A 135 8.94 -14.15 12.54
C ALA A 135 8.61 -14.25 14.04
N ALA A 136 9.60 -14.05 14.93
CA ALA A 136 9.35 -14.04 16.38
C ALA A 136 8.55 -12.81 16.82
N MET A 137 8.79 -11.66 16.20
CA MET A 137 8.02 -10.43 16.44
C MET A 137 6.59 -10.56 15.91
N ALA A 138 6.38 -11.15 14.73
CA ALA A 138 5.04 -11.42 14.20
C ALA A 138 4.23 -12.32 15.14
N LYS A 139 4.82 -13.44 15.60
CA LYS A 139 4.18 -14.33 16.60
C LYS A 139 3.83 -13.59 17.90
N ARG A 140 4.67 -12.65 18.33
CA ARG A 140 4.37 -11.82 19.49
C ARG A 140 3.22 -10.84 19.22
N LEU A 141 3.15 -10.25 18.01
CA LEU A 141 2.02 -9.41 17.61
C LEU A 141 0.70 -10.18 17.70
N PHE A 142 0.63 -11.39 17.15
CA PHE A 142 -0.58 -12.21 17.20
C PHE A 142 -1.01 -12.52 18.63
N LYS A 143 -0.06 -12.77 19.54
CA LYS A 143 -0.37 -12.94 20.97
C LYS A 143 -0.90 -11.66 21.59
N LEU A 144 -0.38 -10.48 21.24
CA LEU A 144 -0.89 -9.20 21.72
C LEU A 144 -2.29 -8.92 21.18
N GLN A 145 -2.57 -9.29 19.93
CA GLN A 145 -3.91 -9.18 19.34
C GLN A 145 -4.94 -10.05 20.04
N ALA A 146 -4.58 -11.27 20.40
CA ALA A 146 -5.44 -12.15 21.20
C ALA A 146 -5.76 -11.53 22.60
N GLN A 147 -4.94 -10.58 23.07
CA GLN A 147 -5.16 -9.83 24.32
C GLN A 147 -5.87 -8.48 24.09
N GLY A 148 -6.37 -8.20 22.89
CA GLY A 148 -7.04 -6.95 22.54
C GLY A 148 -6.11 -5.78 22.23
N VAL A 149 -4.81 -6.02 22.07
CA VAL A 149 -3.80 -5.00 21.72
C VAL A 149 -3.52 -5.05 20.22
N ALA A 150 -3.33 -3.88 19.61
CA ALA A 150 -2.96 -3.77 18.19
C ALA A 150 -3.95 -4.44 17.21
N GLN A 151 -5.25 -4.34 17.48
CA GLN A 151 -6.32 -4.99 16.69
C GLN A 151 -6.36 -4.52 15.23
N ASN A 152 -5.90 -3.29 14.94
CA ASN A 152 -5.88 -2.71 13.61
C ASN A 152 -4.49 -2.80 12.95
N VAL A 153 -3.70 -3.81 13.30
CA VAL A 153 -2.36 -4.02 12.74
C VAL A 153 -2.31 -5.38 12.06
N ALA A 154 -1.72 -5.44 10.87
CA ALA A 154 -1.58 -6.68 10.12
C ALA A 154 -0.12 -6.88 9.70
N VAL A 155 0.33 -8.12 9.59
CA VAL A 155 1.67 -8.47 9.12
C VAL A 155 1.70 -8.42 7.60
N GLY A 156 2.59 -7.59 7.05
CA GLY A 156 2.85 -7.43 5.62
C GLY A 156 4.24 -7.90 5.21
N GLY A 157 4.78 -7.23 4.19
CA GLY A 157 6.12 -7.47 3.68
C GLY A 157 6.38 -8.90 3.25
N VAL A 158 7.59 -9.38 3.50
CA VAL A 158 8.01 -10.74 3.14
C VAL A 158 7.17 -11.81 3.84
N LEU A 159 6.88 -11.64 5.13
CA LEU A 159 6.09 -12.65 5.87
C LEU A 159 4.66 -12.73 5.35
N GLY A 160 4.02 -11.58 5.11
CA GLY A 160 2.70 -11.53 4.49
C GLY A 160 2.68 -12.10 3.07
N ALA A 161 3.69 -11.77 2.26
CA ALA A 161 3.82 -12.32 0.91
C ALA A 161 3.98 -13.85 0.92
N MET A 162 4.78 -14.40 1.85
CA MET A 162 4.95 -15.86 2.02
C MET A 162 3.66 -16.55 2.50
N HIS A 163 2.79 -15.86 3.25
CA HIS A 163 1.47 -16.39 3.62
C HIS A 163 0.60 -16.64 2.38
N TYR A 164 0.57 -15.68 1.45
CA TYR A 164 -0.21 -15.81 0.21
C TYR A 164 0.46 -16.65 -0.87
N PHE A 165 1.79 -16.62 -0.92
CA PHE A 165 2.61 -17.32 -1.91
C PHE A 165 3.75 -18.06 -1.21
N PRO A 166 3.49 -19.28 -0.70
CA PRO A 166 4.49 -20.10 0.01
C PRO A 166 5.70 -20.48 -0.84
N GLY A 167 5.58 -20.39 -2.17
CA GLY A 167 6.67 -20.65 -3.12
C GLY A 167 7.64 -19.47 -3.33
N LEU A 168 7.52 -18.38 -2.55
CA LEU A 168 8.39 -17.22 -2.66
C LEU A 168 9.84 -17.60 -2.31
N ASP A 169 10.76 -17.35 -3.24
CA ASP A 169 12.19 -17.71 -3.09
C ASP A 169 12.93 -16.64 -2.24
N ILE A 170 12.57 -16.57 -0.97
CA ILE A 170 13.24 -15.71 0.02
C ILE A 170 13.63 -16.56 1.22
N THR A 171 14.93 -16.65 1.48
CA THR A 171 15.46 -17.46 2.57
C THR A 171 15.28 -16.84 3.95
N ALA A 172 15.18 -15.51 4.03
CA ALA A 172 14.99 -14.79 5.29
C ALA A 172 14.30 -13.45 5.08
N SER A 173 13.36 -13.10 5.95
CA SER A 173 12.80 -11.75 5.99
C SER A 173 13.82 -10.77 6.57
N PRO A 174 14.17 -9.70 5.85
CA PRO A 174 15.18 -8.73 6.33
C PRO A 174 14.68 -7.87 7.49
N ARG A 175 13.35 -7.66 7.58
CA ARG A 175 12.67 -6.84 8.59
C ARG A 175 11.22 -7.31 8.75
N LEU A 176 10.55 -6.86 9.81
CA LEU A 176 9.11 -7.02 9.96
C LEU A 176 8.40 -5.79 9.38
N ASP A 177 7.53 -5.98 8.40
CA ASP A 177 6.65 -4.95 7.87
C ASP A 177 5.24 -5.13 8.45
N LEU A 178 4.63 -4.03 8.88
CA LEU A 178 3.31 -4.00 9.51
C LEU A 178 2.44 -2.94 8.85
N SER A 179 1.26 -3.30 8.41
CA SER A 179 0.21 -2.35 8.02
C SER A 179 -0.58 -1.95 9.26
N ASN A 180 -0.65 -0.65 9.56
CA ASN A 180 -1.40 -0.10 10.68
C ASN A 180 -2.54 0.77 10.17
N TYR A 181 -3.77 0.35 10.41
CA TYR A 181 -5.01 1.04 10.03
C TYR A 181 -5.58 1.91 11.17
N GLY A 182 -4.81 2.09 12.21
CA GLY A 182 -5.14 2.91 13.37
C GLY A 182 -4.18 4.06 13.56
N GLN A 183 -4.39 4.77 14.67
CA GLN A 183 -3.47 5.80 15.13
C GLN A 183 -2.63 5.26 16.30
N GLY A 184 -1.36 5.65 16.32
CA GLY A 184 -0.43 5.27 17.37
C GLY A 184 0.40 4.03 17.03
N THR A 185 1.56 3.95 17.68
CA THR A 185 2.58 2.91 17.46
C THR A 185 3.09 2.32 18.77
N ASP A 186 2.40 2.55 19.88
CA ASP A 186 2.81 2.10 21.22
C ASP A 186 2.93 0.56 21.32
N PHE A 187 2.23 -0.14 20.44
CA PHE A 187 2.35 -1.59 20.32
C PHE A 187 3.76 -2.05 19.89
N VAL A 188 4.53 -1.22 19.20
CA VAL A 188 5.89 -1.57 18.72
C VAL A 188 6.81 -1.84 19.90
N GLN A 189 6.75 -1.02 20.94
CA GLN A 189 7.53 -1.25 22.17
C GLN A 189 7.07 -2.48 22.96
N LYS A 190 5.80 -2.90 22.76
CA LYS A 190 5.33 -4.18 23.30
C LYS A 190 5.83 -5.39 22.48
N LEU A 191 6.19 -5.19 21.21
CA LEU A 191 6.86 -6.22 20.41
C LEU A 191 8.30 -6.41 20.88
N ASP A 192 9.03 -5.31 21.02
CA ASP A 192 10.37 -5.28 21.60
C ASP A 192 10.66 -3.90 22.20
N ALA A 193 11.00 -3.87 23.49
CA ALA A 193 11.22 -2.62 24.20
C ALA A 193 12.50 -1.87 23.78
N ALA A 194 13.42 -2.55 23.06
CA ALA A 194 14.64 -1.96 22.53
C ALA A 194 14.41 -1.18 21.22
N LEU A 195 13.21 -1.28 20.62
CA LEU A 195 12.93 -0.63 19.35
C LEU A 195 12.75 0.87 19.49
N GLU A 196 13.52 1.63 18.72
CA GLU A 196 13.50 3.09 18.71
C GLU A 196 13.08 3.60 17.33
N LEU A 197 12.20 4.60 17.30
CA LEU A 197 11.81 5.29 16.08
C LEU A 197 12.99 6.09 15.51
N THR A 198 13.26 5.94 14.22
CA THR A 198 14.29 6.72 13.54
C THR A 198 13.72 7.53 12.38
N SER A 199 14.24 8.73 12.18
CA SER A 199 13.98 9.56 11.01
C SER A 199 15.01 9.35 9.88
N ASP A 200 16.08 8.60 10.13
CA ASP A 200 17.07 8.30 9.10
C ASP A 200 16.54 7.25 8.10
N PRO A 201 16.31 7.63 6.84
CA PRO A 201 15.81 6.70 5.83
C PRO A 201 16.83 5.62 5.45
N ARG A 202 18.12 5.81 5.79
CA ARG A 202 19.21 4.86 5.51
C ARG A 202 19.44 3.88 6.65
N ALA A 203 18.86 4.13 7.82
CA ALA A 203 19.02 3.24 8.96
C ALA A 203 18.44 1.86 8.63
N LYS A 204 19.17 0.82 9.04
CA LYS A 204 18.71 -0.57 8.89
C LYS A 204 17.54 -0.81 9.87
N ALA A 205 16.33 -0.55 9.40
CA ALA A 205 15.13 -0.81 10.19
C ALA A 205 14.93 -2.31 10.39
N VAL A 206 14.55 -2.70 11.61
CA VAL A 206 14.14 -4.07 11.97
C VAL A 206 12.63 -4.23 11.97
N VAL A 207 11.89 -3.12 12.19
CA VAL A 207 10.44 -3.03 12.03
C VAL A 207 10.11 -1.81 11.19
N VAL A 208 9.21 -1.95 10.23
CA VAL A 208 8.63 -0.85 9.47
C VAL A 208 7.11 -0.89 9.63
N VAL A 209 6.53 0.25 10.02
CA VAL A 209 5.08 0.40 10.16
C VAL A 209 4.58 1.31 9.06
N HIS A 210 3.74 0.77 8.19
CA HIS A 210 3.03 1.47 7.14
C HIS A 210 1.67 1.92 7.67
N VAL A 211 1.55 3.20 8.02
CA VAL A 211 0.29 3.77 8.51
C VAL A 211 -0.57 4.13 7.31
N THR A 212 -1.74 3.53 7.22
CA THR A 212 -2.73 3.79 6.18
C THR A 212 -3.98 4.45 6.77
N GLN A 213 -4.64 5.29 5.96
CA GLN A 213 -5.95 5.86 6.30
C GLN A 213 -7.10 5.04 5.72
N GLU A 214 -6.79 4.01 4.94
CA GLU A 214 -7.80 3.11 4.40
C GLU A 214 -8.42 2.27 5.53
N PRO A 215 -9.70 1.91 5.43
CA PRO A 215 -10.33 1.06 6.43
C PRO A 215 -9.70 -0.35 6.41
N PRO A 216 -9.67 -1.06 7.55
CA PRO A 216 -9.08 -2.40 7.69
C PRO A 216 -9.91 -3.51 7.01
N ARG A 217 -10.62 -3.19 5.95
CA ARG A 217 -11.54 -4.10 5.24
C ARG A 217 -10.84 -5.30 4.61
N PHE A 218 -9.58 -5.12 4.24
CA PHE A 218 -8.83 -6.12 3.48
C PHE A 218 -7.81 -6.89 4.32
N ILE A 219 -7.86 -6.73 5.63
CA ILE A 219 -7.12 -7.61 6.55
C ILE A 219 -7.65 -9.04 6.41
N GLU A 220 -6.75 -10.00 6.31
CA GLU A 220 -7.07 -11.39 6.40
C GLU A 220 -6.83 -11.91 7.83
N HIS A 221 -7.79 -12.68 8.35
CA HIS A 221 -7.67 -13.35 9.63
C HIS A 221 -7.64 -14.86 9.40
N ASP A 222 -6.50 -15.47 9.65
CA ASP A 222 -6.30 -16.90 9.53
C ASP A 222 -5.76 -17.49 10.85
N GLN A 223 -6.45 -18.43 11.44
CA GLN A 223 -6.06 -19.15 12.68
C GLN A 223 -5.60 -18.26 13.85
N GLY A 224 -6.14 -17.05 13.96
CA GLY A 224 -5.75 -16.06 14.97
C GLY A 224 -4.55 -15.19 14.58
N GLU A 225 -4.04 -15.33 13.36
CA GLU A 225 -3.03 -14.48 12.74
C GLU A 225 -3.71 -13.43 11.88
N THR A 226 -3.07 -12.27 11.72
CA THR A 226 -3.64 -11.12 11.01
C THR A 226 -2.66 -10.66 9.93
N TRP A 227 -3.08 -10.82 8.68
CA TRP A 227 -2.25 -10.56 7.51
C TRP A 227 -2.74 -9.35 6.72
N ALA A 228 -1.80 -8.53 6.27
CA ALA A 228 -2.07 -7.43 5.34
C ALA A 228 -2.47 -8.01 3.97
N SER A 229 -3.20 -7.24 3.15
CA SER A 229 -3.63 -7.71 1.83
C SER A 229 -2.45 -8.00 0.89
N GLU A 230 -2.69 -8.82 -0.13
CA GLU A 230 -1.68 -9.13 -1.16
C GLU A 230 -1.13 -7.86 -1.81
N LEU A 231 -1.99 -6.85 -2.05
CA LEU A 231 -1.57 -5.58 -2.64
C LEU A 231 -0.59 -4.82 -1.74
N GLU A 232 -0.83 -4.83 -0.42
CA GLU A 232 0.07 -4.21 0.55
C GLU A 232 1.40 -4.97 0.63
N CYS A 233 1.35 -6.29 0.64
CA CYS A 233 2.57 -7.12 0.60
C CYS A 233 3.40 -6.83 -0.65
N ILE A 234 2.77 -6.73 -1.83
CA ILE A 234 3.45 -6.36 -3.09
C ILE A 234 4.09 -4.96 -2.97
N ALA A 235 3.36 -3.99 -2.41
CA ALA A 235 3.89 -2.64 -2.21
C ALA A 235 5.13 -2.63 -1.29
N ASP A 236 5.11 -3.43 -0.23
CA ASP A 236 6.22 -3.58 0.70
C ASP A 236 7.44 -4.26 0.05
N LEU A 237 7.22 -5.31 -0.75
CA LEU A 237 8.28 -5.97 -1.52
C LEU A 237 8.93 -4.99 -2.51
N ILE A 238 8.13 -4.14 -3.18
CA ILE A 238 8.63 -3.10 -4.09
C ILE A 238 9.50 -2.09 -3.32
N GLU A 239 9.08 -1.65 -2.14
CA GLU A 239 9.86 -0.72 -1.29
C GLU A 239 11.20 -1.34 -0.88
N MET A 240 11.24 -2.64 -0.64
CA MET A 240 12.47 -3.39 -0.33
C MET A 240 13.37 -3.64 -1.55
N GLY A 241 12.90 -3.35 -2.77
CA GLY A 241 13.63 -3.63 -4.00
C GLY A 241 13.58 -5.09 -4.46
N LEU A 242 12.69 -5.89 -3.91
CA LEU A 242 12.48 -7.32 -4.20
C LEU A 242 11.64 -7.51 -5.47
N THR A 243 12.15 -6.99 -6.60
CA THR A 243 11.40 -6.89 -7.85
C THR A 243 11.12 -8.26 -8.47
N ARG A 244 12.03 -9.23 -8.34
CA ARG A 244 11.85 -10.59 -8.86
C ARG A 244 10.71 -11.29 -8.12
N GLU A 245 10.72 -11.20 -6.83
CA GLU A 245 9.72 -11.80 -5.94
C GLU A 245 8.33 -11.21 -6.18
N VAL A 246 8.27 -9.90 -6.48
CA VAL A 246 7.02 -9.24 -6.91
C VAL A 246 6.51 -9.82 -8.23
N VAL A 247 7.38 -10.05 -9.23
CA VAL A 247 7.00 -10.65 -10.51
C VAL A 247 6.44 -12.05 -10.30
N ASP A 248 7.10 -12.87 -9.47
CA ASP A 248 6.68 -14.24 -9.16
C ASP A 248 5.31 -14.25 -8.46
N MET A 249 5.13 -13.41 -7.44
CA MET A 249 3.86 -13.28 -6.71
C MET A 249 2.71 -12.80 -7.62
N VAL A 250 2.94 -11.78 -8.44
CA VAL A 250 1.94 -11.24 -9.39
C VAL A 250 1.57 -12.29 -10.45
N SER A 251 2.54 -13.08 -10.91
CA SER A 251 2.29 -14.17 -11.86
C SER A 251 1.37 -15.23 -11.25
N ASP A 252 1.61 -15.62 -10.00
CA ASP A 252 0.76 -16.56 -9.27
C ASP A 252 -0.67 -16.02 -9.05
N LEU A 253 -0.80 -14.75 -8.63
CA LEU A 253 -2.10 -14.11 -8.45
C LEU A 253 -2.92 -14.07 -9.75
N ASN A 254 -2.27 -13.73 -10.86
CA ASN A 254 -2.91 -13.73 -12.16
C ASN A 254 -3.34 -15.15 -12.58
N HIS A 255 -2.51 -16.16 -12.31
CA HIS A 255 -2.80 -17.56 -12.62
C HIS A 255 -4.00 -18.08 -11.82
N ARG A 256 -4.04 -17.84 -10.50
CA ARG A 256 -5.19 -18.20 -9.64
C ARG A 256 -6.49 -17.58 -10.15
N LYS A 257 -6.43 -16.30 -10.58
CA LYS A 257 -7.60 -15.57 -11.10
C LYS A 257 -8.13 -16.17 -12.41
N MET A 258 -7.26 -16.69 -13.29
CA MET A 258 -7.68 -17.37 -14.50
C MET A 258 -8.40 -18.70 -14.20
N HIS A 259 -7.84 -19.53 -13.33
CA HIS A 259 -8.45 -20.83 -12.98
C HIS A 259 -9.75 -20.68 -12.16
N ALA A 260 -9.89 -19.63 -11.34
CA ALA A 260 -11.14 -19.36 -10.65
C ALA A 260 -12.30 -19.03 -11.59
N LYS A 261 -12.01 -18.50 -12.80
CA LYS A 261 -13.01 -18.27 -13.85
C LYS A 261 -13.42 -19.54 -14.58
N GLU A 262 -12.48 -20.46 -14.80
CA GLU A 262 -12.73 -21.72 -15.53
C GLU A 262 -13.54 -22.73 -14.70
N GLY A 263 -13.38 -22.72 -13.36
CA GLY A 263 -14.12 -23.60 -12.44
C GLY A 263 -15.57 -23.20 -12.16
N ARG A 264 -16.07 -22.11 -12.74
CA ARG A 264 -17.45 -21.61 -12.60
C ARG A 264 -18.27 -21.74 -13.88
N THR A 265 -18.07 -22.81 -14.63
CA THR A 265 -19.02 -23.17 -15.69
C THR A 265 -20.16 -23.95 -15.05
N PRO A 266 -21.44 -23.59 -15.32
CA PRO A 266 -22.64 -24.16 -14.64
C PRO A 266 -22.85 -25.62 -14.93
#